data_f6ed72a514d4529c8abf995704bf601c
#
_entry.id   f6ed72a514d4529c8abf995704bf601c
#
_cell.length_a   1.000
_cell.length_b   1.000
_cell.length_c   1.000
_cell.angle_alpha   90.00
_cell.angle_beta   90.00
_cell.angle_gamma   90.00
#
_symmetry.space_group_name_H-M   'P 1'
#
loop_
_entity.id
_entity.type
_entity.pdbx_description
1 polymer ?
#
loop_
_entity_poly.entity_id
_entity_poly.type
_entity_poly.pdbx_seq_one_letter_code
_entity_poly.pdbx_strand_id
1 'polypeptide(L)'
;MTSLLSRVRQLANDNALPPHLLQTRQWDGPLCRVRLDNTGSDATPVERWVLFDGKLGLPVESAIYGEGFQMLAQTMGSWQSPQHVGRCPDASVYRITDDNGHHTIHNLLLVEHNKGWLLLAFASCHRFGGEFRLYPDGRLQILMNCEGRKLAAGEHWQSEALICLEGAEREDLLAELAQLIEAEHGSLIGKVSDRPSGWCSWYHYYADVSAADIRENLQVRAERFPALRYVQIDDGYQAKMGDWLTPSAKFEQGVASLAAEIKQAGCEPALWVAPFIAEPGSQVFQDHPDWFVKGDDGLPLPSKRVTYGGWRCTPWYVLDGTHPEVQAHLEQVFRTLREQWGIHYFKLDANFWGAIHSGRFHDPAATRVEAYRRGMAAILRGAGEGAFLLGCNAPIWPSLGLVHGMRVSDDVERNGHRYRQIAREAFCRAWQNDKLWALDPDCICLRDLPSQQASKADYSFHLAALVASGGMMLAGDRLQDLDEEQAAQLCKLLTLCAARTPSACFESMDFACGEVSLPEGGTLLCLFNWEGQPQEFLLPEGGTDFWQGQAVGTTVTLQGGEGRVIRYA
;
A
#
# COMPACT_ATOMS: atom_id res chain seq x y z
N MET A 1 -4.93 -13.53 36.18
CA MET A 1 -5.54 -13.75 34.85
C MET A 1 -4.44 -14.17 33.90
N THR A 2 -4.65 -15.21 33.12
CA THR A 2 -3.70 -15.66 32.08
C THR A 2 -3.59 -14.56 31.00
N SER A 3 -2.37 -14.21 30.53
CA SER A 3 -2.19 -13.23 29.47
C SER A 3 -2.88 -13.69 28.17
N LEU A 4 -3.26 -12.76 27.31
CA LEU A 4 -3.86 -13.10 26.01
C LEU A 4 -2.87 -13.90 25.15
N LEU A 5 -1.60 -13.58 25.23
CA LEU A 5 -0.54 -14.34 24.57
C LEU A 5 -0.55 -15.81 24.99
N SER A 6 -0.70 -16.10 26.30
CA SER A 6 -0.83 -17.48 26.78
C SER A 6 -2.09 -18.17 26.26
N ARG A 7 -3.20 -17.43 26.08
CA ARG A 7 -4.43 -17.97 25.50
C ARG A 7 -4.25 -18.29 24.01
N VAL A 8 -3.61 -17.41 23.23
CA VAL A 8 -3.28 -17.70 21.82
C VAL A 8 -2.46 -18.99 21.72
N ARG A 9 -1.42 -19.13 22.55
CA ARG A 9 -0.59 -20.34 22.57
C ARG A 9 -1.36 -21.63 22.88
N GLN A 10 -2.45 -21.54 23.64
CA GLN A 10 -3.29 -22.66 24.06
C GLN A 10 -4.44 -22.95 23.08
N LEU A 11 -4.67 -22.09 22.06
CA LEU A 11 -5.70 -22.38 21.07
C LEU A 11 -5.44 -23.73 20.42
N ALA A 12 -6.48 -24.53 20.36
CA ALA A 12 -6.41 -25.85 19.74
C ALA A 12 -6.23 -25.74 18.23
N ASN A 13 -5.89 -26.84 17.63
CA ASN A 13 -6.00 -27.04 16.20
C ASN A 13 -7.09 -28.10 16.00
N ASP A 14 -8.34 -27.69 16.09
CA ASP A 14 -9.50 -28.58 15.93
C ASP A 14 -9.80 -28.89 14.45
N ASN A 15 -8.90 -28.51 13.56
CA ASN A 15 -9.08 -28.88 12.16
C ASN A 15 -8.84 -30.36 11.94
N ALA A 16 -9.81 -30.97 11.32
CA ALA A 16 -9.70 -32.30 10.74
C ALA A 16 -8.73 -32.28 9.53
N LEU A 17 -7.44 -32.04 9.80
CA LEU A 17 -6.43 -32.39 8.81
C LEU A 17 -6.54 -33.90 8.53
N PRO A 18 -6.33 -34.33 7.26
CA PRO A 18 -6.18 -35.75 6.98
C PRO A 18 -5.18 -36.38 7.95
N PRO A 19 -5.42 -37.61 8.46
CA PRO A 19 -4.59 -38.21 9.51
C PRO A 19 -3.10 -38.33 9.18
N HIS A 20 -2.74 -38.30 7.91
CA HIS A 20 -1.36 -38.36 7.42
C HIS A 20 -0.68 -36.97 7.33
N LEU A 21 -1.41 -35.88 7.56
CA LEU A 21 -0.85 -34.54 7.70
C LEU A 21 -0.64 -34.21 9.17
N LEU A 22 0.62 -34.16 9.59
CA LEU A 22 1.00 -33.88 10.97
C LEU A 22 1.49 -32.46 11.15
N GLN A 23 0.94 -31.76 12.14
CA GLN A 23 1.29 -30.38 12.43
C GLN A 23 2.07 -30.28 13.72
N THR A 24 3.20 -29.54 13.69
CA THR A 24 4.02 -29.21 14.88
C THR A 24 4.22 -27.71 14.97
N ARG A 25 4.09 -27.14 16.18
CA ARG A 25 4.29 -25.70 16.47
C ARG A 25 5.60 -25.49 17.20
N GLN A 26 6.36 -24.50 16.78
CA GLN A 26 7.59 -24.07 17.43
C GLN A 26 7.49 -22.59 17.77
N TRP A 27 7.70 -22.25 19.04
CA TRP A 27 7.73 -20.89 19.53
C TRP A 27 9.16 -20.45 19.84
N ASP A 28 9.51 -19.25 19.40
CA ASP A 28 10.72 -18.54 19.78
C ASP A 28 10.31 -17.11 20.18
N GLY A 29 10.25 -16.86 21.49
CA GLY A 29 9.70 -15.60 22.00
C GLY A 29 8.27 -15.35 21.51
N PRO A 30 7.99 -14.21 20.86
CA PRO A 30 6.69 -13.88 20.29
C PRO A 30 6.40 -14.56 18.94
N LEU A 31 7.42 -15.17 18.32
CA LEU A 31 7.35 -15.75 16.99
C LEU A 31 6.95 -17.22 17.05
N CYS A 32 5.99 -17.59 16.21
CA CYS A 32 5.58 -18.99 16.00
C CYS A 32 5.75 -19.40 14.55
N ARG A 33 6.41 -20.53 14.34
CA ARG A 33 6.41 -21.24 13.06
C ARG A 33 5.73 -22.58 13.21
N VAL A 34 4.94 -22.96 12.24
CA VAL A 34 4.24 -24.23 12.22
C VAL A 34 4.74 -25.04 11.05
N ARG A 35 5.11 -26.29 11.32
CA ARG A 35 5.54 -27.25 10.33
C ARG A 35 4.39 -28.21 10.03
N LEU A 36 4.12 -28.48 8.76
CA LEU A 36 3.15 -29.47 8.26
C LEU A 36 3.88 -30.55 7.49
N ASP A 37 3.88 -31.76 8.00
CA ASP A 37 4.49 -32.94 7.40
C ASP A 37 3.43 -33.82 6.73
N ASN A 38 3.68 -34.26 5.48
CA ASN A 38 2.90 -35.29 4.82
C ASN A 38 3.58 -36.66 5.02
N THR A 39 3.04 -37.44 5.94
CA THR A 39 3.53 -38.80 6.24
C THR A 39 2.84 -39.90 5.41
N GLY A 40 1.94 -39.49 4.51
CA GLY A 40 1.24 -40.39 3.60
C GLY A 40 2.08 -40.82 2.40
N SER A 41 1.53 -41.72 1.56
CA SER A 41 2.14 -42.23 0.33
C SER A 41 1.91 -41.34 -0.88
N ASP A 42 0.97 -40.38 -0.80
CA ASP A 42 0.51 -39.60 -1.93
C ASP A 42 0.58 -38.10 -1.65
N ALA A 43 0.74 -37.28 -2.71
CA ALA A 43 0.67 -35.83 -2.62
C ALA A 43 -0.75 -35.39 -2.25
N THR A 44 -0.87 -34.57 -1.21
CA THR A 44 -2.15 -34.13 -0.64
C THR A 44 -2.39 -32.65 -0.95
N PRO A 45 -3.52 -32.30 -1.58
CA PRO A 45 -3.88 -30.91 -1.79
C PRO A 45 -4.29 -30.25 -0.45
N VAL A 46 -3.79 -29.04 -0.21
CA VAL A 46 -4.09 -28.23 0.97
C VAL A 46 -4.64 -26.90 0.51
N GLU A 47 -5.93 -26.69 0.71
CA GLU A 47 -6.58 -25.42 0.35
C GLU A 47 -6.25 -24.35 1.39
N ARG A 48 -6.55 -24.66 2.65
CA ARG A 48 -6.29 -23.81 3.80
C ARG A 48 -5.65 -24.60 4.92
N TRP A 49 -4.59 -24.05 5.46
CA TRP A 49 -3.87 -24.67 6.57
C TRP A 49 -4.11 -23.87 7.84
N VAL A 50 -5.03 -24.33 8.70
CA VAL A 50 -5.35 -23.66 9.95
C VAL A 50 -4.29 -23.96 11.00
N LEU A 51 -3.66 -22.89 11.48
CA LEU A 51 -2.61 -22.94 12.51
C LEU A 51 -3.19 -22.93 13.91
N PHE A 52 -4.22 -22.11 14.13
CA PHE A 52 -4.90 -21.92 15.43
C PHE A 52 -6.40 -21.71 15.21
N ASP A 53 -7.20 -22.24 16.14
CA ASP A 53 -8.66 -22.12 16.13
C ASP A 53 -9.20 -22.11 17.56
N GLY A 54 -10.07 -21.17 17.89
CA GLY A 54 -10.72 -21.10 19.20
C GLY A 54 -11.13 -19.69 19.62
N LYS A 55 -11.47 -19.53 20.90
CA LYS A 55 -11.90 -18.25 21.47
C LYS A 55 -10.85 -17.69 22.43
N LEU A 56 -10.50 -16.41 22.24
CA LEU A 56 -9.58 -15.71 23.13
C LEU A 56 -10.26 -15.18 24.39
N GLY A 57 -11.61 -15.14 24.42
CA GLY A 57 -12.38 -14.57 25.54
C GLY A 57 -12.25 -13.05 25.62
N LEU A 58 -12.03 -12.41 24.48
CA LEU A 58 -12.14 -10.96 24.32
C LEU A 58 -13.61 -10.55 24.19
N PRO A 59 -14.00 -9.35 24.66
CA PRO A 59 -15.31 -8.80 24.37
C PRO A 59 -15.48 -8.65 22.85
N VAL A 60 -16.66 -8.96 22.33
CA VAL A 60 -16.95 -8.83 20.89
C VAL A 60 -17.09 -7.37 20.46
N GLU A 61 -17.22 -6.45 21.40
CA GLU A 61 -17.20 -4.99 21.23
C GLU A 61 -15.79 -4.42 21.15
N SER A 62 -14.74 -5.22 21.40
CA SER A 62 -13.35 -4.77 21.30
C SER A 62 -13.08 -4.13 19.94
N ALA A 63 -12.49 -2.94 19.96
CA ALA A 63 -12.09 -2.27 18.74
C ALA A 63 -11.01 -3.06 18.02
N ILE A 64 -11.07 -3.07 16.69
CA ILE A 64 -10.11 -3.78 15.85
C ILE A 64 -9.56 -2.86 14.77
N TYR A 65 -8.33 -3.19 14.35
CA TYR A 65 -7.78 -2.78 13.07
C TYR A 65 -7.21 -4.02 12.36
N GLY A 66 -7.42 -4.11 11.05
CA GLY A 66 -6.90 -5.21 10.25
C GLY A 66 -6.51 -4.78 8.84
N GLU A 67 -5.42 -5.36 8.33
CA GLU A 67 -4.97 -5.15 6.96
C GLU A 67 -5.77 -5.98 5.96
N GLY A 68 -5.88 -5.47 4.73
CA GLY A 68 -6.34 -6.23 3.58
C GLY A 68 -5.20 -6.97 2.88
N PHE A 69 -5.53 -7.79 1.89
CA PHE A 69 -4.55 -8.40 1.01
C PHE A 69 -3.92 -7.33 0.09
N GLN A 70 -4.73 -6.45 -0.47
CA GLN A 70 -4.30 -5.36 -1.34
C GLN A 70 -4.50 -3.99 -0.67
N MET A 71 -3.78 -2.98 -1.15
CA MET A 71 -3.64 -1.69 -0.48
C MET A 71 -4.97 -0.92 -0.25
N LEU A 72 -6.00 -1.15 -1.06
CA LEU A 72 -7.30 -0.45 -0.94
C LEU A 72 -8.23 -1.08 0.12
N ALA A 73 -7.85 -2.21 0.72
CA ALA A 73 -8.63 -2.88 1.75
C ALA A 73 -7.99 -2.73 3.12
N GLN A 74 -8.78 -2.24 4.07
CA GLN A 74 -8.47 -2.19 5.50
C GLN A 74 -9.77 -2.33 6.28
N THR A 75 -9.69 -2.83 7.50
CA THR A 75 -10.83 -3.03 8.38
C THR A 75 -10.63 -2.30 9.70
N MET A 76 -11.68 -1.62 10.16
CA MET A 76 -11.79 -1.02 11.49
C MET A 76 -13.13 -1.43 12.13
N GLY A 77 -13.52 -0.77 13.21
CA GLY A 77 -14.76 -1.02 13.94
C GLY A 77 -14.55 -1.95 15.12
N SER A 78 -15.46 -2.88 15.34
CA SER A 78 -15.32 -3.86 16.42
C SER A 78 -15.31 -5.30 15.89
N TRP A 79 -14.90 -6.23 16.74
CA TRP A 79 -14.90 -7.65 16.39
C TRP A 79 -16.26 -8.13 15.88
N GLN A 80 -17.36 -7.70 16.56
CA GLN A 80 -18.72 -8.07 16.17
C GLN A 80 -19.22 -7.32 14.94
N SER A 81 -18.72 -6.09 14.70
CA SER A 81 -19.14 -5.22 13.61
C SER A 81 -17.92 -4.64 12.88
N PRO A 82 -17.17 -5.48 12.15
CA PRO A 82 -16.05 -5.00 11.34
C PRO A 82 -16.57 -4.12 10.19
N GLN A 83 -15.85 -3.05 9.90
CA GLN A 83 -16.19 -2.06 8.87
C GLN A 83 -15.01 -1.84 7.93
N HIS A 84 -15.28 -1.77 6.63
CA HIS A 84 -14.25 -1.41 5.67
C HIS A 84 -13.93 0.09 5.76
N VAL A 85 -12.65 0.42 5.71
CA VAL A 85 -12.18 1.81 5.71
C VAL A 85 -12.33 2.43 4.32
N GLY A 86 -11.94 1.72 3.28
CA GLY A 86 -12.01 2.15 1.89
C GLY A 86 -13.22 1.61 1.13
N ARG A 87 -13.29 1.94 -0.17
CA ARG A 87 -14.39 1.54 -1.06
C ARG A 87 -14.14 0.23 -1.82
N CYS A 88 -12.97 -0.37 -1.71
CA CYS A 88 -12.55 -1.53 -2.49
C CYS A 88 -12.19 -2.73 -1.60
N PRO A 89 -13.17 -3.34 -0.90
CA PRO A 89 -12.93 -4.51 -0.06
C PRO A 89 -12.40 -5.71 -0.86
N ASP A 90 -11.58 -6.52 -0.21
CA ASP A 90 -11.04 -7.76 -0.78
C ASP A 90 -12.14 -8.76 -1.18
N ALA A 91 -13.19 -8.87 -0.38
CA ALA A 91 -14.27 -9.83 -0.64
C ALA A 91 -15.17 -9.42 -1.81
N SER A 92 -15.66 -8.18 -1.85
CA SER A 92 -16.70 -7.78 -2.81
C SER A 92 -16.15 -7.27 -4.13
N VAL A 93 -15.08 -6.48 -4.14
CA VAL A 93 -14.52 -5.86 -5.36
C VAL A 93 -13.43 -6.73 -5.97
N TYR A 94 -12.44 -7.11 -5.16
CA TYR A 94 -11.35 -7.95 -5.64
C TYR A 94 -11.68 -9.44 -5.63
N ARG A 95 -12.72 -9.86 -4.92
CA ARG A 95 -13.22 -11.25 -4.83
C ARG A 95 -12.14 -12.25 -4.39
N ILE A 96 -11.25 -11.82 -3.49
CA ILE A 96 -10.12 -12.62 -2.99
C ILE A 96 -10.59 -13.63 -1.94
N THR A 97 -11.57 -13.25 -1.13
CA THR A 97 -12.11 -14.04 -0.02
C THR A 97 -13.61 -14.20 -0.12
N ASP A 98 -14.14 -15.20 0.57
CA ASP A 98 -15.55 -15.30 0.88
C ASP A 98 -15.74 -15.01 2.38
N ASP A 99 -16.54 -14.03 2.72
CA ASP A 99 -16.87 -13.70 4.12
C ASP A 99 -18.14 -14.43 4.59
N ASN A 100 -18.28 -15.70 4.22
CA ASN A 100 -19.42 -16.53 4.57
C ASN A 100 -19.43 -16.88 6.07
N GLY A 101 -20.12 -16.06 6.87
CA GLY A 101 -20.28 -16.24 8.31
C GLY A 101 -19.06 -15.84 9.16
N HIS A 102 -18.07 -15.22 8.56
CA HIS A 102 -16.89 -14.65 9.22
C HIS A 102 -16.43 -13.40 8.45
N HIS A 103 -15.56 -12.60 9.06
CA HIS A 103 -14.84 -11.52 8.40
C HIS A 103 -13.37 -11.88 8.27
N THR A 104 -12.79 -11.71 7.07
CA THR A 104 -11.40 -12.05 6.79
C THR A 104 -10.51 -10.81 6.83
N ILE A 105 -9.44 -10.88 7.62
CA ILE A 105 -8.36 -9.91 7.73
C ILE A 105 -7.07 -10.58 7.26
N HIS A 106 -6.24 -9.86 6.52
CA HIS A 106 -4.97 -10.39 6.01
C HIS A 106 -3.78 -9.87 6.80
N ASN A 107 -2.90 -10.76 7.17
CA ASN A 107 -1.54 -10.54 7.65
C ASN A 107 -1.34 -9.72 8.93
N LEU A 108 -2.22 -8.81 9.32
CA LEU A 108 -2.15 -8.01 10.55
C LEU A 108 -3.54 -7.82 11.14
N LEU A 109 -3.70 -8.17 12.42
CA LEU A 109 -4.86 -7.91 13.25
C LEU A 109 -4.41 -7.28 14.56
N LEU A 110 -4.91 -6.09 14.87
CA LEU A 110 -4.83 -5.43 16.16
C LEU A 110 -6.19 -5.53 16.86
N VAL A 111 -6.19 -5.82 18.15
CA VAL A 111 -7.42 -5.87 18.98
C VAL A 111 -7.16 -5.10 20.25
N GLU A 112 -7.99 -4.08 20.51
CA GLU A 112 -7.98 -3.35 21.77
C GLU A 112 -8.64 -4.17 22.89
N HIS A 113 -8.10 -4.09 24.08
CA HIS A 113 -8.68 -4.71 25.27
C HIS A 113 -8.40 -3.87 26.52
N ASN A 114 -9.04 -4.21 27.67
CA ASN A 114 -9.02 -3.42 28.90
C ASN A 114 -7.61 -3.05 29.45
N LYS A 115 -6.55 -3.65 28.96
CA LYS A 115 -5.17 -3.47 29.42
C LYS A 115 -4.21 -3.02 28.34
N GLY A 116 -4.69 -2.63 27.16
CA GLY A 116 -3.88 -2.25 26.02
C GLY A 116 -4.29 -2.98 24.75
N TRP A 117 -3.32 -3.55 24.04
CA TRP A 117 -3.50 -4.11 22.70
C TRP A 117 -2.95 -5.53 22.58
N LEU A 118 -3.64 -6.34 21.80
CA LEU A 118 -3.13 -7.59 21.25
C LEU A 118 -2.83 -7.38 19.77
N LEU A 119 -1.59 -7.69 19.35
CA LEU A 119 -1.18 -7.69 17.96
C LEU A 119 -0.94 -9.14 17.52
N LEU A 120 -1.62 -9.54 16.46
CA LEU A 120 -1.41 -10.79 15.74
C LEU A 120 -1.02 -10.43 14.31
N ALA A 121 0.15 -10.88 13.83
CA ALA A 121 0.61 -10.58 12.50
C ALA A 121 1.50 -11.69 11.95
N PHE A 122 1.74 -11.65 10.64
CA PHE A 122 2.79 -12.44 10.02
C PHE A 122 3.98 -11.55 9.70
N ALA A 123 5.16 -11.88 10.24
CA ALA A 123 6.40 -11.15 9.92
C ALA A 123 6.94 -11.52 8.54
N SER A 124 6.52 -12.65 7.96
CA SER A 124 6.92 -13.05 6.62
C SER A 124 5.73 -13.26 5.69
N CYS A 125 5.98 -13.16 4.38
CA CYS A 125 5.04 -13.48 3.31
C CYS A 125 5.85 -13.88 2.06
N HIS A 126 6.51 -15.04 2.14
CA HIS A 126 7.37 -15.54 1.06
C HIS A 126 6.61 -16.44 0.10
N ARG A 127 5.70 -17.24 0.63
CA ARG A 127 4.96 -18.25 -0.11
C ARG A 127 3.46 -18.18 0.09
N PHE A 128 2.99 -18.03 1.34
CA PHE A 128 1.58 -18.12 1.68
C PHE A 128 1.04 -16.77 2.14
N GLY A 129 -0.25 -16.48 1.82
CA GLY A 129 -0.98 -15.40 2.45
C GLY A 129 -1.49 -15.82 3.82
N GLY A 130 -1.26 -14.99 4.85
CA GLY A 130 -1.81 -15.19 6.18
C GLY A 130 -3.20 -14.61 6.31
N GLU A 131 -4.13 -15.32 6.95
CA GLU A 131 -5.51 -14.88 7.19
C GLU A 131 -5.88 -15.02 8.67
N PHE A 132 -6.63 -14.02 9.17
CA PHE A 132 -7.34 -14.05 10.44
C PHE A 132 -8.84 -14.01 10.14
N ARG A 133 -9.58 -15.04 10.55
CA ARG A 133 -11.04 -15.09 10.38
C ARG A 133 -11.72 -14.82 11.68
N LEU A 134 -12.46 -13.73 11.73
CA LEU A 134 -13.23 -13.29 12.88
C LEU A 134 -14.67 -13.76 12.75
N TYR A 135 -15.11 -14.57 13.70
CA TYR A 135 -16.51 -15.02 13.76
C TYR A 135 -17.30 -14.16 14.75
N PRO A 136 -18.58 -13.89 14.50
CA PRO A 136 -19.40 -13.03 15.37
C PRO A 136 -19.53 -13.53 16.83
N ASP A 137 -19.30 -14.82 17.06
CA ASP A 137 -19.34 -15.45 18.38
C ASP A 137 -18.03 -15.33 19.18
N GLY A 138 -17.05 -14.56 18.69
CA GLY A 138 -15.73 -14.36 19.30
C GLY A 138 -14.70 -15.46 19.01
N ARG A 139 -14.99 -16.37 18.08
CA ARG A 139 -14.03 -17.37 17.60
C ARG A 139 -13.06 -16.71 16.62
N LEU A 140 -11.79 -17.11 16.70
CA LEU A 140 -10.70 -16.72 15.82
C LEU A 140 -10.12 -17.96 15.14
N GLN A 141 -9.92 -17.90 13.84
CA GLN A 141 -9.03 -18.80 13.11
C GLN A 141 -7.83 -18.03 12.56
N ILE A 142 -6.64 -18.59 12.74
CA ILE A 142 -5.38 -18.09 12.14
C ILE A 142 -4.91 -19.15 11.15
N LEU A 143 -4.75 -18.80 9.89
CA LEU A 143 -4.49 -19.78 8.85
C LEU A 143 -3.59 -19.26 7.73
N MET A 144 -3.00 -20.19 6.98
CA MET A 144 -2.33 -19.96 5.70
C MET A 144 -3.26 -20.33 4.55
N ASN A 145 -3.38 -19.46 3.56
CA ASN A 145 -4.04 -19.76 2.29
C ASN A 145 -3.03 -20.49 1.38
N CYS A 146 -3.22 -21.79 1.19
CA CYS A 146 -2.33 -22.62 0.40
C CYS A 146 -2.85 -22.86 -1.03
N GLU A 147 -4.03 -22.31 -1.37
CA GLU A 147 -4.58 -22.29 -2.74
C GLU A 147 -4.68 -23.69 -3.39
N GLY A 148 -4.95 -24.72 -2.62
CA GLY A 148 -5.04 -26.10 -3.11
C GLY A 148 -3.71 -26.69 -3.60
N ARG A 149 -2.56 -26.08 -3.26
CA ARG A 149 -1.25 -26.61 -3.63
C ARG A 149 -1.03 -27.96 -2.98
N LYS A 150 -0.30 -28.84 -3.66
CA LYS A 150 -0.07 -30.21 -3.20
C LYS A 150 1.20 -30.31 -2.37
N LEU A 151 1.07 -30.79 -1.13
CA LEU A 151 2.21 -31.19 -0.32
C LEU A 151 2.59 -32.64 -0.72
N ALA A 152 3.78 -32.83 -1.27
CA ALA A 152 4.23 -34.13 -1.76
C ALA A 152 4.40 -35.14 -0.61
N ALA A 153 4.33 -36.44 -0.95
CA ALA A 153 4.55 -37.51 0.01
C ALA A 153 5.95 -37.45 0.62
N GLY A 154 6.04 -37.52 1.94
CA GLY A 154 7.31 -37.44 2.67
C GLY A 154 7.91 -36.03 2.78
N GLU A 155 7.31 -35.02 2.18
CA GLU A 155 7.75 -33.63 2.27
C GLU A 155 7.05 -32.87 3.39
N HIS A 156 7.52 -31.65 3.64
CA HIS A 156 6.93 -30.74 4.62
C HIS A 156 6.87 -29.31 4.11
N TRP A 157 5.92 -28.55 4.65
CA TRP A 157 5.86 -27.10 4.55
C TRP A 157 6.13 -26.45 5.90
N GLN A 158 6.63 -25.22 5.86
CA GLN A 158 6.72 -24.33 7.02
C GLN A 158 5.80 -23.14 6.80
N SER A 159 5.04 -22.76 7.85
CA SER A 159 4.18 -21.56 7.79
C SER A 159 5.02 -20.30 7.67
N GLU A 160 4.39 -19.22 7.25
CA GLU A 160 4.92 -17.88 7.49
C GLU A 160 5.07 -17.63 9.01
N ALA A 161 5.95 -16.71 9.38
CA ALA A 161 6.29 -16.39 10.76
C ALA A 161 5.14 -15.64 11.44
N LEU A 162 4.32 -16.34 12.21
CA LEU A 162 3.25 -15.72 13.01
C LEU A 162 3.84 -15.02 14.24
N ILE A 163 3.45 -13.77 14.45
CA ILE A 163 3.82 -12.94 15.60
C ILE A 163 2.63 -12.73 16.50
N CYS A 164 2.85 -12.85 17.81
CA CYS A 164 1.86 -12.58 18.84
C CYS A 164 2.49 -11.66 19.91
N LEU A 165 2.03 -10.41 19.97
CA LEU A 165 2.48 -9.41 20.95
C LEU A 165 1.31 -8.89 21.77
N GLU A 166 1.56 -8.52 23.02
CA GLU A 166 0.60 -7.90 23.93
C GLU A 166 1.30 -6.76 24.68
N GLY A 167 0.73 -5.56 24.70
CA GLY A 167 1.31 -4.40 25.34
C GLY A 167 0.31 -3.28 25.58
N ALA A 168 0.72 -2.27 26.36
CA ALA A 168 -0.11 -1.11 26.68
C ALA A 168 -0.27 -0.18 25.48
N GLU A 169 0.83 0.05 24.75
CA GLU A 169 0.91 1.03 23.69
C GLU A 169 0.93 0.34 22.32
N ARG A 170 0.00 0.73 21.45
CA ARG A 170 -0.13 0.22 20.09
C ARG A 170 1.12 0.44 19.26
N GLU A 171 1.70 1.64 19.37
CA GLU A 171 2.85 2.06 18.56
C GLU A 171 4.12 1.26 18.87
N ASP A 172 4.29 0.84 20.13
CA ASP A 172 5.42 -0.02 20.54
C ASP A 172 5.31 -1.40 19.89
N LEU A 173 4.09 -1.97 19.88
CA LEU A 173 3.85 -3.27 19.24
C LEU A 173 4.09 -3.23 17.73
N LEU A 174 3.65 -2.15 17.08
CA LEU A 174 3.86 -1.95 15.64
C LEU A 174 5.34 -1.68 15.30
N ALA A 175 6.07 -1.01 16.19
CA ALA A 175 7.52 -0.82 16.04
C ALA A 175 8.27 -2.15 16.17
N GLU A 176 7.90 -3.01 17.12
CA GLU A 176 8.48 -4.34 17.26
C GLU A 176 8.14 -5.22 16.04
N LEU A 177 6.90 -5.19 15.56
CA LEU A 177 6.50 -5.89 14.34
C LEU A 177 7.36 -5.47 13.14
N ALA A 178 7.60 -4.17 12.96
CA ALA A 178 8.43 -3.67 11.85
C ALA A 178 9.85 -4.24 11.89
N GLN A 179 10.46 -4.33 13.09
CA GLN A 179 11.79 -4.94 13.24
C GLN A 179 11.78 -6.44 12.89
N LEU A 180 10.75 -7.17 13.29
CA LEU A 180 10.60 -8.58 12.97
C LEU A 180 10.38 -8.81 11.46
N ILE A 181 9.61 -7.94 10.81
CA ILE A 181 9.44 -7.95 9.33
C ILE A 181 10.78 -7.68 8.63
N GLU A 182 11.54 -6.69 9.10
CA GLU A 182 12.86 -6.39 8.55
C GLU A 182 13.83 -7.56 8.68
N ALA A 183 13.78 -8.28 9.79
CA ALA A 183 14.60 -9.49 10.00
C ALA A 183 14.27 -10.61 9.00
N GLU A 184 13.01 -10.74 8.57
CA GLU A 184 12.55 -11.77 7.63
C GLU A 184 12.78 -11.40 6.15
N HIS A 185 12.59 -10.13 5.80
CA HIS A 185 12.57 -9.67 4.40
C HIS A 185 13.76 -8.79 4.02
N GLY A 186 14.51 -8.29 5.01
CA GLY A 186 15.43 -7.19 4.81
C GLY A 186 14.70 -5.88 4.56
N SER A 187 15.43 -4.79 4.46
CA SER A 187 14.91 -3.46 4.18
C SER A 187 15.54 -2.89 2.91
N LEU A 188 14.70 -2.25 2.08
CA LEU A 188 15.14 -1.39 0.98
C LEU A 188 15.23 0.08 1.39
N ILE A 189 14.71 0.44 2.57
CA ILE A 189 14.88 1.76 3.18
C ILE A 189 16.36 1.99 3.47
N GLY A 190 16.88 3.16 3.12
CA GLY A 190 18.30 3.47 3.28
C GLY A 190 19.18 3.04 2.11
N LYS A 191 18.69 2.22 1.18
CA LYS A 191 19.36 1.97 -0.11
C LYS A 191 19.12 3.09 -1.12
N VAL A 192 18.14 3.95 -0.85
CA VAL A 192 17.87 5.18 -1.62
C VAL A 192 18.07 6.37 -0.70
N SER A 193 18.88 7.33 -1.14
CA SER A 193 19.35 8.43 -0.29
C SER A 193 18.24 9.39 0.14
N ASP A 194 17.18 9.53 -0.66
CA ASP A 194 16.19 10.58 -0.48
C ASP A 194 14.76 10.06 -0.62
N ARG A 195 13.86 10.63 0.21
CA ARG A 195 12.42 10.48 0.06
C ARG A 195 11.96 11.27 -1.18
N PRO A 196 11.27 10.67 -2.15
CA PRO A 196 10.84 11.39 -3.35
C PRO A 196 9.92 12.57 -3.03
N SER A 197 10.23 13.71 -3.66
CA SER A 197 9.39 14.89 -3.74
C SER A 197 9.34 15.37 -5.18
N GLY A 198 8.17 15.70 -5.70
CA GLY A 198 8.09 16.01 -7.12
C GLY A 198 6.70 16.47 -7.58
N TRP A 199 6.51 16.32 -8.87
CA TRP A 199 5.26 16.59 -9.57
C TRP A 199 4.82 15.34 -10.35
N CYS A 200 3.51 15.08 -10.38
CA CYS A 200 2.87 13.96 -11.06
C CYS A 200 1.82 14.46 -12.06
N SER A 201 1.80 13.93 -13.27
CA SER A 201 0.88 14.35 -14.31
C SER A 201 -0.56 13.85 -14.15
N TRP A 202 -0.81 12.83 -13.30
CA TRP A 202 -2.10 12.12 -13.29
C TRP A 202 -3.27 13.01 -12.89
N TYR A 203 -3.21 13.68 -11.75
CA TYR A 203 -4.37 14.34 -11.15
C TYR A 203 -4.83 15.64 -11.79
N HIS A 204 -4.17 16.08 -12.87
CA HIS A 204 -4.65 17.17 -13.71
C HIS A 204 -4.98 16.70 -15.14
N TYR A 205 -4.08 15.91 -15.75
CA TYR A 205 -4.18 15.54 -17.16
C TYR A 205 -4.78 14.15 -17.38
N TYR A 206 -4.75 13.28 -16.36
CA TYR A 206 -5.13 11.87 -16.49
C TYR A 206 -4.40 11.22 -17.69
N ALA A 207 -5.04 10.26 -18.35
CA ALA A 207 -4.47 9.60 -19.52
C ALA A 207 -4.34 10.50 -20.76
N ASP A 208 -4.79 11.76 -20.69
CA ASP A 208 -4.69 12.73 -21.79
C ASP A 208 -3.38 13.52 -21.80
N VAL A 209 -2.51 13.30 -20.83
CA VAL A 209 -1.18 13.93 -20.75
C VAL A 209 -0.40 13.81 -22.05
N SER A 210 0.33 14.88 -22.39
CA SER A 210 1.22 14.97 -23.55
C SER A 210 2.63 15.44 -23.15
N ALA A 211 3.59 15.26 -24.05
CA ALA A 211 4.94 15.79 -23.86
C ALA A 211 4.96 17.32 -23.70
N ALA A 212 4.02 18.04 -24.33
CA ALA A 212 3.89 19.49 -24.20
C ALA A 212 3.48 19.89 -22.78
N ASP A 213 2.54 19.17 -22.16
CA ASP A 213 2.10 19.41 -20.78
C ASP A 213 3.24 19.20 -19.78
N ILE A 214 4.05 18.17 -20.00
CA ILE A 214 5.24 17.92 -19.15
C ILE A 214 6.22 19.10 -19.25
N ARG A 215 6.53 19.58 -20.48
CA ARG A 215 7.45 20.70 -20.70
C ARG A 215 6.95 22.00 -20.06
N GLU A 216 5.64 22.27 -20.16
CA GLU A 216 5.03 23.44 -19.54
C GLU A 216 5.21 23.45 -18.02
N ASN A 217 4.89 22.33 -17.35
CA ASN A 217 5.07 22.20 -15.90
C ASN A 217 6.56 22.23 -15.49
N LEU A 218 7.44 21.65 -16.30
CA LEU A 218 8.88 21.67 -16.08
C LEU A 218 9.44 23.11 -16.09
N GLN A 219 8.96 23.97 -17.00
CA GLN A 219 9.34 25.37 -17.05
C GLN A 219 8.88 26.13 -15.79
N VAL A 220 7.61 26.00 -15.39
CA VAL A 220 7.07 26.64 -14.19
C VAL A 220 7.76 26.14 -12.92
N ARG A 221 8.08 24.84 -12.87
CA ARG A 221 8.85 24.24 -11.77
C ARG A 221 10.21 24.92 -11.59
N ALA A 222 10.94 25.17 -12.68
CA ALA A 222 12.25 25.79 -12.61
C ALA A 222 12.19 27.21 -12.02
N GLU A 223 11.12 27.94 -12.29
CA GLU A 223 10.93 29.33 -11.86
C GLU A 223 10.35 29.44 -10.43
N ARG A 224 9.35 28.61 -10.09
CA ARG A 224 8.56 28.76 -8.85
C ARG A 224 8.81 27.68 -7.80
N PHE A 225 9.15 26.46 -8.21
CA PHE A 225 9.18 25.28 -7.33
C PHE A 225 10.48 24.46 -7.45
N PRO A 226 11.67 25.06 -7.24
CA PRO A 226 12.94 24.37 -7.42
C PRO A 226 13.14 23.15 -6.50
N ALA A 227 12.37 23.04 -5.41
CA ALA A 227 12.39 21.90 -4.49
C ALA A 227 11.69 20.65 -5.02
N LEU A 228 10.89 20.74 -6.08
CA LEU A 228 10.33 19.57 -6.77
C LEU A 228 11.46 18.86 -7.54
N ARG A 229 11.89 17.69 -7.08
CA ARG A 229 13.04 16.97 -7.64
C ARG A 229 12.65 16.01 -8.75
N TYR A 230 11.50 15.36 -8.64
CA TYR A 230 11.03 14.38 -9.61
C TYR A 230 9.93 14.95 -10.49
N VAL A 231 9.93 14.57 -11.75
CA VAL A 231 8.84 14.79 -12.70
C VAL A 231 8.32 13.42 -13.14
N GLN A 232 7.17 13.05 -12.61
CA GLN A 232 6.55 11.75 -12.86
C GLN A 232 5.60 11.83 -14.05
N ILE A 233 5.96 11.13 -15.11
CA ILE A 233 5.10 10.88 -16.26
C ILE A 233 4.22 9.68 -15.88
N ASP A 234 2.95 9.94 -15.63
CA ASP A 234 1.97 8.91 -15.23
C ASP A 234 1.32 8.23 -16.44
N ASP A 235 0.28 7.43 -16.24
CA ASP A 235 -0.44 6.69 -17.28
C ASP A 235 -0.90 7.59 -18.44
N GLY A 236 -0.70 7.14 -19.68
CA GLY A 236 -1.06 7.85 -20.93
C GLY A 236 0.08 8.04 -21.91
N TYR A 237 1.33 7.80 -21.49
CA TYR A 237 2.49 7.91 -22.40
C TYR A 237 2.64 6.71 -23.33
N GLN A 238 2.23 5.52 -22.91
CA GLN A 238 2.35 4.27 -23.65
C GLN A 238 1.26 4.12 -24.71
N ALA A 239 1.58 3.42 -25.79
CA ALA A 239 0.63 3.15 -26.87
C ALA A 239 -0.47 2.18 -26.44
N LYS A 240 -0.12 1.15 -25.64
CA LYS A 240 -1.01 0.09 -25.15
C LYS A 240 -0.59 -0.36 -23.75
N MET A 241 -1.56 -0.84 -22.96
CA MET A 241 -1.23 -1.53 -21.72
C MET A 241 -0.48 -2.83 -22.02
N GLY A 242 0.75 -2.95 -21.53
CA GLY A 242 1.68 -4.04 -21.84
C GLY A 242 2.87 -3.62 -22.70
N ASP A 243 2.71 -2.62 -23.56
CA ASP A 243 3.77 -2.15 -24.48
C ASP A 243 4.52 -0.94 -23.90
N TRP A 244 5.18 -1.12 -22.77
CA TRP A 244 5.77 -0.05 -21.95
C TRP A 244 6.92 0.70 -22.62
N LEU A 245 7.54 0.13 -23.64
CA LEU A 245 8.63 0.74 -24.41
C LEU A 245 8.15 1.44 -25.68
N THR A 246 6.84 1.39 -25.97
CA THR A 246 6.24 2.00 -27.16
C THR A 246 5.41 3.23 -26.78
N PRO A 247 5.90 4.45 -27.03
CA PRO A 247 5.17 5.69 -26.73
C PRO A 247 3.89 5.83 -27.57
N SER A 248 2.91 6.53 -27.02
CA SER A 248 1.72 6.98 -27.76
C SER A 248 2.06 8.16 -28.68
N ALA A 249 1.16 8.48 -29.62
CA ALA A 249 1.29 9.63 -30.51
C ALA A 249 1.42 10.99 -29.78
N LYS A 250 1.03 11.09 -28.51
CA LYS A 250 1.19 12.29 -27.68
C LYS A 250 2.65 12.53 -27.23
N PHE A 251 3.52 11.55 -27.44
CA PHE A 251 4.94 11.57 -27.11
C PHE A 251 5.79 11.28 -28.38
N GLU A 252 5.57 12.05 -29.44
CA GLU A 252 6.12 11.82 -30.80
C GLU A 252 7.64 11.68 -30.83
N GLN A 253 8.38 12.42 -29.98
CA GLN A 253 9.84 12.36 -29.90
C GLN A 253 10.34 11.25 -28.99
N GLY A 254 9.42 10.46 -28.40
CA GLY A 254 9.71 9.41 -27.44
C GLY A 254 9.92 9.90 -26.00
N VAL A 255 9.64 9.02 -25.04
CA VAL A 255 9.79 9.31 -23.61
C VAL A 255 11.27 9.45 -23.22
N ALA A 256 12.18 8.72 -23.87
CA ALA A 256 13.62 8.83 -23.61
C ALA A 256 14.15 10.26 -23.85
N SER A 257 13.72 10.92 -24.95
CA SER A 257 14.08 12.32 -25.23
C SER A 257 13.55 13.27 -24.16
N LEU A 258 12.29 13.09 -23.75
CA LEU A 258 11.68 13.91 -22.70
C LEU A 258 12.34 13.67 -21.32
N ALA A 259 12.73 12.44 -21.01
CA ALA A 259 13.48 12.14 -19.80
C ALA A 259 14.85 12.84 -19.77
N ALA A 260 15.52 12.93 -20.92
CA ALA A 260 16.75 13.71 -21.05
C ALA A 260 16.53 15.22 -20.85
N GLU A 261 15.43 15.78 -21.39
CA GLU A 261 15.05 17.19 -21.15
C GLU A 261 14.78 17.46 -19.66
N ILE A 262 14.07 16.54 -18.96
CA ILE A 262 13.83 16.63 -17.52
C ILE A 262 15.15 16.68 -16.74
N LYS A 263 16.11 15.81 -17.09
CA LYS A 263 17.44 15.83 -16.47
C LYS A 263 18.23 17.11 -16.73
N GLN A 264 18.19 17.61 -17.97
CA GLN A 264 18.82 18.88 -18.32
C GLN A 264 18.24 20.06 -17.53
N ALA A 265 16.97 20.01 -17.16
CA ALA A 265 16.33 21.00 -16.28
C ALA A 265 16.63 20.81 -14.80
N GLY A 266 17.52 19.88 -14.43
CA GLY A 266 17.91 19.63 -13.04
C GLY A 266 16.87 18.85 -12.22
N CYS A 267 16.04 18.05 -12.89
CA CYS A 267 15.08 17.12 -12.25
C CYS A 267 15.41 15.68 -12.58
N GLU A 268 14.81 14.76 -11.84
CA GLU A 268 14.86 13.34 -12.13
C GLU A 268 13.54 12.87 -12.77
N PRO A 269 13.59 12.17 -13.93
CA PRO A 269 12.39 11.60 -14.53
C PRO A 269 11.92 10.39 -13.73
N ALA A 270 10.60 10.32 -13.51
CA ALA A 270 9.91 9.17 -12.95
C ALA A 270 8.84 8.69 -13.93
N LEU A 271 8.57 7.38 -13.93
CA LEU A 271 7.65 6.77 -14.89
C LEU A 271 6.67 5.83 -14.21
N TRP A 272 5.40 5.95 -14.60
CA TRP A 272 4.36 4.99 -14.26
C TRP A 272 4.43 3.76 -15.17
N VAL A 273 4.30 2.57 -14.59
CA VAL A 273 4.25 1.29 -15.31
C VAL A 273 3.27 0.37 -14.58
N ALA A 274 2.44 -0.37 -15.32
CA ALA A 274 1.61 -1.44 -14.76
C ALA A 274 2.14 -2.82 -15.22
N PRO A 275 3.21 -3.32 -14.58
CA PRO A 275 4.10 -4.32 -15.18
C PRO A 275 3.47 -5.69 -15.40
N PHE A 276 2.40 -6.03 -14.68
CA PHE A 276 1.79 -7.35 -14.73
C PHE A 276 0.59 -7.45 -15.67
N ILE A 277 0.15 -6.36 -16.29
CA ILE A 277 -1.05 -6.38 -17.12
C ILE A 277 -0.76 -6.10 -18.60
N ALA A 278 -1.59 -6.68 -19.45
CA ALA A 278 -1.63 -6.37 -20.88
C ALA A 278 -3.05 -6.38 -21.42
N GLU A 279 -3.33 -5.51 -22.38
CA GLU A 279 -4.58 -5.52 -23.16
C GLU A 279 -4.44 -6.39 -24.41
N PRO A 280 -5.53 -6.91 -25.00
CA PRO A 280 -5.47 -7.76 -26.19
C PRO A 280 -4.82 -7.11 -27.42
N GLY A 281 -4.85 -5.78 -27.49
CA GLY A 281 -4.25 -5.00 -28.58
C GLY A 281 -2.74 -4.76 -28.44
N SER A 282 -2.13 -5.17 -27.33
CA SER A 282 -0.69 -5.02 -27.10
C SER A 282 0.12 -6.05 -27.88
N GLN A 283 1.33 -5.68 -28.27
CA GLN A 283 2.25 -6.57 -28.98
C GLN A 283 2.62 -7.77 -28.13
N VAL A 284 2.89 -7.56 -26.83
CA VAL A 284 3.24 -8.63 -25.90
C VAL A 284 2.13 -9.69 -25.80
N PHE A 285 0.86 -9.28 -25.82
CA PHE A 285 -0.24 -10.25 -25.78
C PHE A 285 -0.38 -11.04 -27.09
N GLN A 286 -0.18 -10.37 -28.22
CA GLN A 286 -0.30 -11.01 -29.53
C GLN A 286 0.82 -12.00 -29.82
N ASP A 287 2.05 -11.65 -29.44
CA ASP A 287 3.23 -12.46 -29.71
C ASP A 287 3.40 -13.62 -28.73
N HIS A 288 2.97 -13.44 -27.47
CA HIS A 288 3.23 -14.38 -26.39
C HIS A 288 1.99 -14.71 -25.55
N PRO A 289 0.92 -15.29 -26.15
CA PRO A 289 -0.29 -15.65 -25.41
C PRO A 289 -0.05 -16.75 -24.35
N ASP A 290 1.04 -17.46 -24.43
CA ASP A 290 1.50 -18.47 -23.47
C ASP A 290 2.11 -17.89 -22.20
N TRP A 291 2.52 -16.63 -22.19
CA TRP A 291 3.09 -15.92 -21.04
C TRP A 291 2.05 -15.52 -19.98
N PHE A 292 0.77 -15.63 -20.29
CA PHE A 292 -0.30 -15.16 -19.42
C PHE A 292 -0.85 -16.27 -18.53
N VAL A 293 -1.26 -15.89 -17.32
CA VAL A 293 -2.01 -16.77 -16.40
C VAL A 293 -3.22 -17.33 -17.14
N LYS A 294 -3.45 -18.65 -17.03
CA LYS A 294 -4.46 -19.37 -17.80
C LYS A 294 -5.68 -19.73 -16.98
N GLY A 295 -6.83 -19.73 -17.63
CA GLY A 295 -8.07 -20.30 -17.11
C GLY A 295 -8.08 -21.83 -17.23
N ASP A 296 -9.17 -22.45 -16.77
CA ASP A 296 -9.35 -23.92 -16.85
C ASP A 296 -9.45 -24.43 -18.29
N ASP A 297 -9.85 -23.55 -19.22
CA ASP A 297 -9.88 -23.81 -20.65
C ASP A 297 -8.49 -23.79 -21.32
N GLY A 298 -7.44 -23.47 -20.59
CA GLY A 298 -6.06 -23.36 -21.09
C GLY A 298 -5.76 -22.07 -21.86
N LEU A 299 -6.73 -21.18 -21.99
CA LEU A 299 -6.58 -19.86 -22.63
C LEU A 299 -6.16 -18.81 -21.60
N PRO A 300 -5.56 -17.68 -22.04
CA PRO A 300 -5.30 -16.56 -21.15
C PRO A 300 -6.56 -16.14 -20.37
N LEU A 301 -6.43 -15.98 -19.04
CA LEU A 301 -7.53 -15.68 -18.15
C LEU A 301 -7.84 -14.16 -18.16
N PRO A 302 -9.01 -13.73 -18.67
CA PRO A 302 -9.42 -12.34 -18.51
C PRO A 302 -9.62 -12.01 -17.03
N SER A 303 -8.94 -11.01 -16.51
CA SER A 303 -8.98 -10.66 -15.07
C SER A 303 -10.40 -10.36 -14.56
N LYS A 304 -11.29 -9.91 -15.44
CA LYS A 304 -12.72 -9.68 -15.14
C LYS A 304 -13.48 -10.95 -14.69
N ARG A 305 -12.99 -12.14 -15.03
CA ARG A 305 -13.61 -13.38 -14.54
C ARG A 305 -13.44 -13.56 -13.03
N VAL A 306 -12.36 -13.03 -12.46
CA VAL A 306 -11.96 -13.28 -11.06
C VAL A 306 -11.87 -12.02 -10.20
N THR A 307 -11.81 -10.83 -10.81
CA THR A 307 -11.81 -9.52 -10.13
C THR A 307 -12.81 -8.57 -10.81
N TYR A 308 -12.82 -7.28 -10.47
CA TYR A 308 -13.56 -6.27 -11.24
C TYR A 308 -12.96 -6.00 -12.65
N GLY A 309 -11.72 -6.43 -12.90
CA GLY A 309 -11.14 -6.51 -14.23
C GLY A 309 -10.16 -5.41 -14.64
N GLY A 310 -10.17 -4.27 -13.95
CA GLY A 310 -9.36 -3.11 -14.28
C GLY A 310 -10.17 -1.85 -14.56
N TRP A 311 -9.53 -0.68 -14.70
CA TRP A 311 -10.22 0.63 -14.79
C TRP A 311 -10.23 1.24 -16.20
N ARG A 312 -9.28 0.91 -17.08
CA ARG A 312 -9.29 1.36 -18.48
C ARG A 312 -8.55 0.38 -19.39
N CYS A 313 -8.75 0.46 -20.70
CA CYS A 313 -8.15 -0.43 -21.72
C CYS A 313 -8.38 -1.92 -21.37
N THR A 314 -9.56 -2.24 -20.87
CA THR A 314 -9.96 -3.61 -20.51
C THR A 314 -10.47 -4.38 -21.74
N PRO A 315 -10.46 -5.74 -21.71
CA PRO A 315 -10.08 -6.61 -20.59
C PRO A 315 -8.57 -6.67 -20.39
N TRP A 316 -8.14 -6.80 -19.13
CA TRP A 316 -6.75 -7.06 -18.81
C TRP A 316 -6.47 -8.54 -18.68
N TYR A 317 -5.29 -8.93 -19.14
CA TYR A 317 -4.70 -10.25 -18.95
C TYR A 317 -3.43 -10.09 -18.13
N VAL A 318 -3.07 -11.12 -17.38
CA VAL A 318 -2.00 -11.05 -16.38
C VAL A 318 -0.80 -11.86 -16.83
N LEU A 319 0.37 -11.22 -16.91
CA LEU A 319 1.65 -11.88 -17.11
C LEU A 319 1.97 -12.80 -15.93
N ASP A 320 2.31 -14.04 -16.22
CA ASP A 320 2.60 -15.05 -15.21
C ASP A 320 4.02 -14.89 -14.65
N GLY A 321 4.14 -14.34 -13.44
CA GLY A 321 5.44 -14.14 -12.78
C GLY A 321 6.22 -15.44 -12.50
N THR A 322 5.60 -16.61 -12.63
CA THR A 322 6.31 -17.90 -12.51
C THR A 322 6.95 -18.35 -13.82
N HIS A 323 6.56 -17.75 -14.97
CA HIS A 323 7.09 -18.10 -16.27
C HIS A 323 8.50 -17.49 -16.47
N PRO A 324 9.53 -18.30 -16.79
CA PRO A 324 10.90 -17.79 -16.90
C PRO A 324 11.08 -16.69 -17.96
N GLU A 325 10.39 -16.80 -19.10
CA GLU A 325 10.47 -15.80 -20.16
C GLU A 325 9.76 -14.49 -19.78
N VAL A 326 8.68 -14.55 -18.99
CA VAL A 326 8.04 -13.36 -18.41
C VAL A 326 8.99 -12.64 -17.46
N GLN A 327 9.70 -13.38 -16.61
CA GLN A 327 10.71 -12.80 -15.72
C GLN A 327 11.82 -12.12 -16.54
N ALA A 328 12.32 -12.77 -17.58
CA ALA A 328 13.32 -12.19 -18.47
C ALA A 328 12.80 -10.94 -19.20
N HIS A 329 11.55 -10.95 -19.66
CA HIS A 329 10.89 -9.80 -20.28
C HIS A 329 10.75 -8.63 -19.31
N LEU A 330 10.24 -8.85 -18.10
CA LEU A 330 10.12 -7.81 -17.08
C LEU A 330 11.49 -7.21 -16.74
N GLU A 331 12.49 -8.04 -16.52
CA GLU A 331 13.86 -7.58 -16.27
C GLU A 331 14.38 -6.72 -17.44
N GLN A 332 14.18 -7.16 -18.69
CA GLN A 332 14.62 -6.42 -19.86
C GLN A 332 13.90 -5.09 -20.06
N VAL A 333 12.57 -5.02 -19.81
CA VAL A 333 11.80 -3.76 -19.88
C VAL A 333 12.39 -2.73 -18.92
N PHE A 334 12.54 -3.10 -17.63
CA PHE A 334 13.04 -2.16 -16.62
C PHE A 334 14.52 -1.81 -16.83
N ARG A 335 15.34 -2.73 -17.33
CA ARG A 335 16.71 -2.44 -17.74
C ARG A 335 16.75 -1.40 -18.87
N THR A 336 15.90 -1.53 -19.87
CA THR A 336 15.79 -0.56 -20.98
C THR A 336 15.35 0.81 -20.49
N LEU A 337 14.31 0.87 -19.65
CA LEU A 337 13.83 2.12 -19.05
C LEU A 337 14.93 2.81 -18.23
N ARG A 338 15.71 2.03 -17.47
CA ARG A 338 16.84 2.56 -16.70
C ARG A 338 18.01 3.01 -17.57
N GLU A 339 18.55 2.09 -18.40
CA GLU A 339 19.83 2.30 -19.08
C GLU A 339 19.70 3.18 -20.33
N GLN A 340 18.59 3.02 -21.07
CA GLN A 340 18.40 3.74 -22.33
C GLN A 340 17.56 5.01 -22.16
N TRP A 341 16.55 4.98 -21.25
CA TRP A 341 15.72 6.16 -21.00
C TRP A 341 16.21 6.98 -19.80
N GLY A 342 17.11 6.42 -18.99
CA GLY A 342 17.72 7.09 -17.84
C GLY A 342 16.76 7.30 -16.67
N ILE A 343 15.75 6.46 -16.51
CA ILE A 343 14.74 6.57 -15.47
C ILE A 343 15.16 5.72 -14.27
N HIS A 344 15.11 6.30 -13.08
CA HIS A 344 15.51 5.65 -11.83
C HIS A 344 14.40 5.62 -10.77
N TYR A 345 13.24 6.18 -11.07
CA TYR A 345 12.06 6.06 -10.21
C TYR A 345 10.88 5.52 -11.02
N PHE A 346 10.28 4.41 -10.54
CA PHE A 346 9.15 3.73 -11.17
C PHE A 346 7.97 3.65 -10.21
N LYS A 347 6.83 4.25 -10.57
CA LYS A 347 5.54 3.98 -9.94
C LYS A 347 4.96 2.72 -10.58
N LEU A 348 4.95 1.62 -9.82
CA LEU A 348 4.46 0.33 -10.27
C LEU A 348 3.01 0.17 -9.86
N ASP A 349 2.10 0.34 -10.81
CA ASP A 349 0.67 0.27 -10.56
C ASP A 349 0.05 -1.06 -11.01
N ALA A 350 -1.20 -1.30 -10.65
CA ALA A 350 -1.90 -2.56 -10.91
C ALA A 350 -1.12 -3.80 -10.41
N ASN A 351 -0.28 -3.64 -9.42
CA ASN A 351 0.58 -4.71 -8.90
C ASN A 351 -0.20 -5.88 -8.31
N PHE A 352 -1.41 -5.64 -7.80
CA PHE A 352 -2.30 -6.70 -7.32
C PHE A 352 -2.50 -7.79 -8.38
N TRP A 353 -2.58 -7.42 -9.67
CA TRP A 353 -2.79 -8.39 -10.74
C TRP A 353 -1.66 -9.41 -10.83
N GLY A 354 -0.43 -9.05 -10.49
CA GLY A 354 0.68 -10.01 -10.39
C GLY A 354 0.50 -11.09 -9.31
N ALA A 355 -0.41 -10.86 -8.35
CA ALA A 355 -0.84 -11.81 -7.32
C ALA A 355 -2.28 -12.28 -7.56
N ILE A 356 -2.74 -12.38 -8.79
CA ILE A 356 -4.12 -12.75 -9.13
C ILE A 356 -4.43 -14.17 -8.63
N HIS A 357 -5.65 -14.38 -8.16
CA HIS A 357 -6.14 -15.67 -7.69
C HIS A 357 -6.94 -16.41 -8.79
N SER A 358 -7.24 -17.66 -8.56
CA SER A 358 -8.12 -18.49 -9.42
C SER A 358 -7.63 -18.72 -10.85
N GLY A 359 -6.30 -18.63 -11.09
CA GLY A 359 -5.69 -18.96 -12.36
C GLY A 359 -4.72 -20.14 -12.26
N ARG A 360 -4.28 -20.63 -13.40
CA ARG A 360 -3.22 -21.64 -13.49
C ARG A 360 -1.92 -20.98 -13.91
N PHE A 361 -0.91 -21.10 -13.06
CA PHE A 361 0.44 -20.62 -13.32
C PHE A 361 1.23 -21.63 -14.15
N HIS A 362 2.29 -21.17 -14.81
CA HIS A 362 3.28 -21.97 -15.51
C HIS A 362 3.95 -22.98 -14.54
N ASP A 363 4.31 -22.50 -13.33
CA ASP A 363 4.71 -23.37 -12.23
C ASP A 363 3.45 -23.75 -11.40
N PRO A 364 2.92 -24.97 -11.53
CA PRO A 364 1.69 -25.37 -10.85
C PRO A 364 1.87 -25.52 -9.32
N ALA A 365 3.11 -25.54 -8.81
CA ALA A 365 3.40 -25.62 -7.39
C ALA A 365 3.46 -24.23 -6.72
N ALA A 366 3.60 -23.17 -7.50
CA ALA A 366 3.69 -21.80 -6.99
C ALA A 366 2.33 -21.27 -6.54
N THR A 367 2.32 -20.53 -5.44
CA THR A 367 1.19 -19.71 -5.01
C THR A 367 1.18 -18.37 -5.75
N ARG A 368 0.07 -17.62 -5.65
CA ARG A 368 -0.01 -16.25 -6.18
C ARG A 368 1.00 -15.30 -5.53
N VAL A 369 1.33 -15.52 -4.25
CA VAL A 369 2.38 -14.77 -3.55
C VAL A 369 3.74 -15.02 -4.19
N GLU A 370 4.10 -16.29 -4.46
CA GLU A 370 5.35 -16.63 -5.14
C GLU A 370 5.38 -16.09 -6.56
N ALA A 371 4.26 -16.17 -7.32
CA ALA A 371 4.16 -15.61 -8.67
C ALA A 371 4.46 -14.11 -8.69
N TYR A 372 3.80 -13.34 -7.84
CA TYR A 372 4.04 -11.91 -7.69
C TYR A 372 5.49 -11.61 -7.29
N ARG A 373 6.00 -12.28 -6.26
CA ARG A 373 7.35 -12.03 -5.74
C ARG A 373 8.44 -12.35 -6.77
N ARG A 374 8.28 -13.42 -7.57
CA ARG A 374 9.21 -13.76 -8.67
C ARG A 374 9.21 -12.69 -9.76
N GLY A 375 8.03 -12.19 -10.15
CA GLY A 375 7.90 -11.09 -11.10
C GLY A 375 8.53 -9.79 -10.57
N MET A 376 8.23 -9.41 -9.32
CA MET A 376 8.82 -8.22 -8.68
C MET A 376 10.34 -8.32 -8.52
N ALA A 377 10.86 -9.51 -8.21
CA ALA A 377 12.31 -9.72 -8.15
C ALA A 377 12.99 -9.52 -9.52
N ALA A 378 12.33 -9.91 -10.62
CA ALA A 378 12.82 -9.64 -11.97
C ALA A 378 12.79 -8.13 -12.29
N ILE A 379 11.72 -7.43 -11.92
CA ILE A 379 11.61 -5.97 -12.05
C ILE A 379 12.75 -5.28 -11.26
N LEU A 380 12.98 -5.69 -10.01
CA LEU A 380 14.02 -5.11 -9.15
C LEU A 380 15.42 -5.31 -9.76
N ARG A 381 15.72 -6.50 -10.34
CA ARG A 381 16.98 -6.73 -11.07
C ARG A 381 17.13 -5.83 -12.29
N GLY A 382 16.07 -5.66 -13.07
CA GLY A 382 16.07 -4.80 -14.26
C GLY A 382 16.22 -3.32 -13.91
N ALA A 383 15.48 -2.85 -12.91
CA ALA A 383 15.58 -1.49 -12.39
C ALA A 383 16.97 -1.22 -11.78
N GLY A 384 17.57 -2.23 -11.20
CA GLY A 384 18.95 -2.22 -10.70
C GLY A 384 19.15 -1.36 -9.45
N GLU A 385 20.39 -1.37 -8.95
CA GLU A 385 20.76 -0.65 -7.74
C GLU A 385 20.58 0.88 -7.89
N GLY A 386 20.09 1.54 -6.84
CA GLY A 386 19.83 2.97 -6.80
C GLY A 386 18.50 3.40 -7.47
N ALA A 387 17.73 2.49 -8.05
CA ALA A 387 16.38 2.78 -8.50
C ALA A 387 15.39 2.80 -7.33
N PHE A 388 14.39 3.67 -7.40
CA PHE A 388 13.27 3.73 -6.47
C PHE A 388 12.04 3.06 -7.09
N LEU A 389 11.51 2.04 -6.44
CA LEU A 389 10.27 1.36 -6.83
C LEU A 389 9.16 1.72 -5.84
N LEU A 390 8.11 2.37 -6.34
CA LEU A 390 6.89 2.65 -5.59
C LEU A 390 5.82 1.61 -5.93
N GLY A 391 5.40 0.80 -4.97
CA GLY A 391 4.26 -0.10 -5.12
C GLY A 391 2.96 0.71 -5.08
N CYS A 392 2.08 0.51 -6.07
CA CYS A 392 0.77 1.10 -6.13
C CYS A 392 -0.25 0.05 -6.55
N ASN A 393 -1.48 0.13 -6.00
CA ASN A 393 -2.50 -0.90 -6.18
C ASN A 393 -1.89 -2.32 -5.97
N ALA A 394 -1.12 -2.44 -4.91
CA ALA A 394 -0.23 -3.56 -4.66
C ALA A 394 -0.79 -4.49 -3.56
N PRO A 395 -0.46 -5.77 -3.59
CA PRO A 395 -0.63 -6.61 -2.42
C PRO A 395 0.39 -6.17 -1.35
N ILE A 396 -0.10 -5.84 -0.14
CA ILE A 396 0.73 -5.19 0.89
C ILE A 396 1.84 -6.13 1.37
N TRP A 397 1.50 -7.23 2.02
CA TRP A 397 2.50 -8.15 2.58
C TRP A 397 3.37 -8.85 1.54
N PRO A 398 2.84 -9.32 0.39
CA PRO A 398 3.70 -9.86 -0.66
C PRO A 398 4.75 -8.90 -1.22
N SER A 399 4.59 -7.58 -1.02
CA SER A 399 5.54 -6.55 -1.47
C SER A 399 6.71 -6.30 -0.49
N LEU A 400 6.67 -6.86 0.72
CA LEU A 400 7.72 -6.70 1.73
C LEU A 400 9.10 -7.08 1.18
N GLY A 401 10.07 -6.18 1.32
CA GLY A 401 11.45 -6.32 0.82
C GLY A 401 11.61 -6.18 -0.70
N LEU A 402 10.56 -5.79 -1.46
CA LEU A 402 10.58 -5.69 -2.93
C LEU A 402 10.31 -4.28 -3.47
N VAL A 403 9.87 -3.35 -2.63
CA VAL A 403 9.61 -1.95 -2.99
C VAL A 403 10.27 -1.00 -1.99
N HIS A 404 10.61 0.20 -2.45
CA HIS A 404 11.22 1.26 -1.65
C HIS A 404 10.18 2.21 -1.06
N GLY A 405 9.05 2.35 -1.75
CA GLY A 405 7.89 3.12 -1.33
C GLY A 405 6.61 2.33 -1.55
N MET A 406 5.57 2.69 -0.79
CA MET A 406 4.24 2.08 -0.92
C MET A 406 3.16 3.16 -0.88
N ARG A 407 2.33 3.20 -1.91
CA ARG A 407 1.06 3.89 -1.90
C ARG A 407 0.14 3.21 -0.88
N VAL A 408 -0.39 3.94 0.06
CA VAL A 408 -1.13 3.39 1.20
C VAL A 408 -2.60 3.79 1.23
N SER A 409 -3.02 4.61 0.29
CA SER A 409 -4.40 5.11 0.18
C SER A 409 -4.96 4.95 -1.22
N ASP A 410 -6.28 5.06 -1.35
CA ASP A 410 -6.97 5.19 -2.64
C ASP A 410 -6.56 6.49 -3.38
N ASP A 411 -6.93 6.65 -4.63
CA ASP A 411 -6.66 7.84 -5.43
C ASP A 411 -7.33 9.07 -4.84
N VAL A 412 -6.57 10.17 -4.76
CA VAL A 412 -7.09 11.46 -4.34
C VAL A 412 -8.11 12.00 -5.34
N GLU A 413 -9.21 12.52 -4.82
CA GLU A 413 -10.21 13.27 -5.57
C GLU A 413 -10.54 14.55 -4.80
N ARG A 414 -10.80 15.65 -5.51
CA ARG A 414 -11.09 16.94 -4.89
C ARG A 414 -12.52 17.00 -4.37
N ASN A 415 -12.74 16.28 -3.28
CA ASN A 415 -13.98 16.32 -2.49
C ASN A 415 -13.71 15.87 -1.05
N GLY A 416 -14.46 16.40 -0.09
CA GLY A 416 -14.21 16.15 1.32
C GLY A 416 -14.41 14.71 1.77
N HIS A 417 -15.32 13.97 1.14
CA HIS A 417 -15.50 12.55 1.46
C HIS A 417 -14.22 11.76 1.13
N ARG A 418 -13.63 12.02 -0.05
CA ARG A 418 -12.41 11.34 -0.47
C ARG A 418 -11.21 11.75 0.37
N TYR A 419 -11.05 13.03 0.69
CA TYR A 419 -9.95 13.49 1.55
C TYR A 419 -10.00 12.82 2.92
N ARG A 420 -11.20 12.67 3.52
CA ARG A 420 -11.36 11.95 4.80
C ARG A 420 -11.09 10.45 4.67
N GLN A 421 -11.52 9.81 3.57
CA GLN A 421 -11.23 8.39 3.32
C GLN A 421 -9.73 8.13 3.24
N ILE A 422 -9.02 8.83 2.34
CA ILE A 422 -7.57 8.60 2.12
C ILE A 422 -6.74 8.98 3.35
N ALA A 423 -7.14 9.99 4.12
CA ALA A 423 -6.49 10.33 5.37
C ALA A 423 -6.57 9.17 6.37
N ARG A 424 -7.76 8.58 6.55
CA ARG A 424 -7.94 7.43 7.44
C ARG A 424 -7.13 6.22 6.98
N GLU A 425 -7.11 5.93 5.68
CA GLU A 425 -6.30 4.86 5.11
C GLU A 425 -4.81 5.07 5.37
N ALA A 426 -4.31 6.30 5.20
CA ALA A 426 -2.91 6.66 5.43
C ALA A 426 -2.56 6.62 6.93
N PHE A 427 -3.43 7.14 7.81
CA PHE A 427 -3.18 7.18 9.26
C PHE A 427 -3.12 5.77 9.87
N CYS A 428 -3.96 4.85 9.43
CA CYS A 428 -3.89 3.46 9.84
C CYS A 428 -2.55 2.80 9.50
N ARG A 429 -1.87 3.26 8.46
CA ARG A 429 -0.58 2.74 7.97
C ARG A 429 0.62 3.65 8.27
N ALA A 430 0.41 4.75 9.01
CA ALA A 430 1.45 5.72 9.35
C ALA A 430 2.68 5.07 10.01
N TRP A 431 2.48 4.02 10.81
CA TRP A 431 3.53 3.22 11.45
C TRP A 431 4.52 2.56 10.48
N GLN A 432 4.13 2.37 9.21
CA GLN A 432 4.97 1.75 8.18
C GLN A 432 6.02 2.71 7.61
N ASN A 433 5.78 4.04 7.78
CA ASN A 433 6.62 5.06 7.19
C ASN A 433 8.05 5.03 7.73
N ASP A 434 9.05 4.99 6.84
CA ASP A 434 10.48 4.85 7.12
C ASP A 434 10.86 3.60 7.96
N LYS A 435 9.91 2.67 8.18
CA LYS A 435 10.16 1.38 8.81
C LYS A 435 10.12 0.23 7.81
N LEU A 436 9.08 0.17 6.97
CA LEU A 436 8.95 -0.84 5.93
C LEU A 436 9.27 -0.27 4.54
N TRP A 437 8.85 0.97 4.28
CA TRP A 437 8.99 1.73 3.03
C TRP A 437 8.78 3.23 3.26
N ALA A 438 9.09 4.05 2.26
CA ALA A 438 8.61 5.42 2.23
C ALA A 438 7.10 5.39 1.96
N LEU A 439 6.31 5.97 2.86
CA LEU A 439 4.86 6.02 2.72
C LEU A 439 4.47 7.02 1.63
N ASP A 440 3.57 6.62 0.73
CA ASP A 440 2.96 7.51 -0.27
C ASP A 440 1.46 7.71 0.06
N PRO A 441 1.08 8.89 0.61
CA PRO A 441 -0.32 9.22 0.91
C PRO A 441 -1.11 9.70 -0.30
N ASP A 442 -0.53 9.61 -1.50
CA ASP A 442 -0.94 10.19 -2.76
C ASP A 442 -0.61 11.68 -2.93
N CYS A 443 -1.01 12.25 -4.07
CA CYS A 443 -0.59 13.57 -4.50
C CYS A 443 -1.25 14.71 -3.74
N ILE A 444 -0.51 15.80 -3.63
CA ILE A 444 -0.98 17.11 -3.15
C ILE A 444 -1.86 17.72 -4.22
N CYS A 445 -3.16 17.90 -3.95
CA CYS A 445 -4.12 18.55 -4.82
C CYS A 445 -4.75 19.74 -4.10
N LEU A 446 -4.41 20.95 -4.54
CA LEU A 446 -4.78 22.20 -3.86
C LEU A 446 -5.80 23.06 -4.64
N ARG A 447 -6.18 22.62 -5.84
CA ARG A 447 -7.03 23.39 -6.74
C ARG A 447 -8.14 22.54 -7.34
N ASP A 448 -9.31 23.15 -7.51
CA ASP A 448 -10.46 22.52 -8.19
C ASP A 448 -10.15 22.20 -9.65
N LEU A 449 -10.80 21.16 -10.12
CA LEU A 449 -10.98 20.87 -11.55
C LEU A 449 -12.45 21.12 -11.94
N PRO A 450 -12.75 21.30 -13.22
CA PRO A 450 -14.14 21.48 -13.66
C PRO A 450 -15.09 20.35 -13.22
N SER A 451 -14.57 19.14 -13.08
CA SER A 451 -15.33 17.94 -12.68
C SER A 451 -15.21 17.56 -11.20
N GLN A 452 -14.35 18.22 -10.44
CA GLN A 452 -14.07 17.90 -9.03
C GLN A 452 -13.88 19.21 -8.25
N GLN A 453 -14.67 19.40 -7.20
CA GLN A 453 -14.63 20.61 -6.38
C GLN A 453 -14.67 20.27 -4.89
N ALA A 454 -13.90 21.01 -4.10
CA ALA A 454 -13.85 20.87 -2.66
C ALA A 454 -14.03 22.24 -1.96
N SER A 455 -14.56 22.23 -0.76
CA SER A 455 -14.68 23.44 0.05
C SER A 455 -13.32 23.86 0.64
N LYS A 456 -13.22 25.08 1.14
CA LYS A 456 -12.03 25.53 1.87
C LYS A 456 -11.74 24.66 3.10
N ALA A 457 -12.77 24.20 3.81
CA ALA A 457 -12.63 23.29 4.93
C ALA A 457 -12.05 21.94 4.49
N ASP A 458 -12.51 21.39 3.36
CA ASP A 458 -11.98 20.14 2.82
C ASP A 458 -10.51 20.27 2.39
N TYR A 459 -10.10 21.39 1.78
CA TYR A 459 -8.69 21.62 1.45
C TYR A 459 -7.83 21.80 2.70
N SER A 460 -8.33 22.47 3.76
CA SER A 460 -7.59 22.56 5.03
C SER A 460 -7.44 21.19 5.69
N PHE A 461 -8.47 20.33 5.58
CA PHE A 461 -8.40 18.93 6.03
C PHE A 461 -7.33 18.15 5.24
N HIS A 462 -7.33 18.26 3.92
CA HIS A 462 -6.35 17.58 3.06
C HIS A 462 -4.91 18.02 3.39
N LEU A 463 -4.66 19.32 3.54
CA LEU A 463 -3.36 19.87 3.93
C LEU A 463 -2.89 19.34 5.29
N ALA A 464 -3.78 19.33 6.29
CA ALA A 464 -3.47 18.77 7.60
C ALA A 464 -3.19 17.25 7.53
N ALA A 465 -3.97 16.54 6.70
CA ALA A 465 -3.80 15.11 6.50
C ALA A 465 -2.45 14.77 5.84
N LEU A 466 -1.99 15.55 4.86
CA LEU A 466 -0.67 15.39 4.26
C LEU A 466 0.46 15.60 5.27
N VAL A 467 0.35 16.61 6.13
CA VAL A 467 1.32 16.84 7.22
C VAL A 467 1.33 15.64 8.17
N ALA A 468 0.16 15.16 8.60
CA ALA A 468 0.05 14.05 9.54
C ALA A 468 0.50 12.71 8.93
N SER A 469 0.25 12.49 7.63
CA SER A 469 0.68 11.27 6.92
C SER A 469 2.19 11.19 6.80
N GLY A 470 2.88 12.34 6.65
CA GLY A 470 4.30 12.34 6.33
C GLY A 470 4.58 11.67 4.98
N GLY A 471 5.79 11.11 4.81
CA GLY A 471 6.12 10.31 3.63
C GLY A 471 6.49 11.13 2.39
N MET A 472 6.17 10.59 1.22
CA MET A 472 6.45 11.19 -0.09
C MET A 472 5.50 12.37 -0.36
N MET A 473 5.96 13.35 -1.15
CA MET A 473 5.17 14.55 -1.48
C MET A 473 5.29 14.88 -2.97
N LEU A 474 4.27 14.55 -3.75
CA LEU A 474 4.17 14.89 -5.16
C LEU A 474 2.99 15.83 -5.41
N ALA A 475 3.23 16.97 -6.09
CA ALA A 475 2.16 17.88 -6.50
C ALA A 475 1.38 17.27 -7.68
N GLY A 476 0.05 17.30 -7.62
CA GLY A 476 -0.84 16.74 -8.65
C GLY A 476 -1.58 17.79 -9.47
N ASP A 477 -1.39 19.09 -9.20
CA ASP A 477 -2.01 20.18 -9.94
C ASP A 477 -1.13 20.66 -11.09
N ARG A 478 -1.70 21.35 -12.09
CA ARG A 478 -0.96 22.10 -13.09
C ARG A 478 -0.29 23.28 -12.40
N LEU A 479 1.04 23.32 -12.40
CA LEU A 479 1.83 24.21 -11.52
C LEU A 479 1.60 25.71 -11.77
N GLN A 480 1.35 26.12 -13.02
CA GLN A 480 1.06 27.50 -13.34
C GLN A 480 -0.29 28.01 -12.80
N ASP A 481 -1.22 27.11 -12.49
CA ASP A 481 -2.54 27.47 -12.01
C ASP A 481 -2.56 27.73 -10.48
N LEU A 482 -1.50 27.37 -9.76
CA LEU A 482 -1.39 27.60 -8.33
C LEU A 482 -1.23 29.08 -8.03
N ASP A 483 -2.10 29.63 -7.15
CA ASP A 483 -1.95 30.97 -6.63
C ASP A 483 -0.81 31.06 -5.58
N GLU A 484 -0.55 32.24 -5.04
CA GLU A 484 0.57 32.47 -4.11
C GLU A 484 0.38 31.74 -2.76
N GLU A 485 -0.86 31.62 -2.26
CA GLU A 485 -1.15 30.88 -1.03
C GLU A 485 -0.92 29.37 -1.24
N GLN A 486 -1.45 28.80 -2.31
CA GLN A 486 -1.27 27.40 -2.68
C GLN A 486 0.21 27.07 -2.94
N ALA A 487 0.93 27.98 -3.59
CA ALA A 487 2.37 27.83 -3.82
C ALA A 487 3.16 27.82 -2.50
N ALA A 488 2.82 28.70 -1.55
CA ALA A 488 3.45 28.72 -0.23
C ALA A 488 3.14 27.45 0.58
N GLN A 489 1.91 26.92 0.50
CA GLN A 489 1.51 25.68 1.14
C GLN A 489 2.29 24.48 0.56
N LEU A 490 2.40 24.39 -0.77
CA LEU A 490 3.20 23.36 -1.44
C LEU A 490 4.66 23.42 -0.99
N CYS A 491 5.29 24.61 -0.97
CA CYS A 491 6.67 24.76 -0.51
C CYS A 491 6.89 24.30 0.94
N LYS A 492 5.94 24.55 1.84
CA LYS A 492 6.01 24.08 3.22
C LYS A 492 5.94 22.56 3.30
N LEU A 493 5.03 21.91 2.55
CA LEU A 493 4.96 20.44 2.48
C LEU A 493 6.24 19.82 1.93
N LEU A 494 6.83 20.41 0.88
CA LEU A 494 8.10 19.95 0.33
C LEU A 494 9.26 20.10 1.34
N THR A 495 9.23 21.16 2.19
CA THR A 495 10.20 21.33 3.27
C THR A 495 10.10 20.23 4.32
N LEU A 496 8.87 19.86 4.73
CA LEU A 496 8.65 18.74 5.65
C LEU A 496 9.12 17.40 5.05
N CYS A 497 8.85 17.18 3.76
CA CYS A 497 9.33 15.99 3.05
C CYS A 497 10.86 15.91 3.02
N ALA A 498 11.53 17.01 2.66
CA ALA A 498 12.99 17.11 2.62
C ALA A 498 13.64 16.91 4.00
N ALA A 499 13.00 17.39 5.04
CA ALA A 499 13.43 17.19 6.43
C ALA A 499 13.17 15.75 6.93
N ARG A 500 12.54 14.86 6.13
CA ARG A 500 12.13 13.52 6.52
C ARG A 500 11.26 13.51 7.78
N THR A 501 10.37 14.49 7.88
CA THR A 501 9.43 14.58 8.99
C THR A 501 8.66 13.27 9.14
N PRO A 502 8.56 12.70 10.35
CA PRO A 502 7.83 11.45 10.58
C PRO A 502 6.32 11.64 10.40
N SER A 503 5.61 10.55 10.28
CA SER A 503 4.14 10.54 10.38
C SER A 503 3.69 10.89 11.79
N ALA A 504 2.46 11.40 11.91
CA ALA A 504 1.86 11.73 13.20
C ALA A 504 1.65 10.48 14.07
N CYS A 505 1.88 10.66 15.37
CA CYS A 505 1.44 9.73 16.40
C CYS A 505 0.02 10.13 16.84
N PHE A 506 -0.91 9.18 16.81
CA PHE A 506 -2.29 9.38 17.26
C PHE A 506 -2.54 8.57 18.53
N GLU A 507 -3.01 9.22 19.60
CA GLU A 507 -3.36 8.53 20.84
C GLU A 507 -4.54 7.57 20.67
N SER A 508 -5.49 7.93 19.80
CA SER A 508 -6.72 7.19 19.55
C SER A 508 -6.92 6.89 18.06
N MET A 509 -7.60 5.78 17.77
CA MET A 509 -7.98 5.40 16.41
C MET A 509 -9.17 6.20 15.85
N ASP A 510 -9.68 7.20 16.57
CA ASP A 510 -10.60 8.21 16.01
C ASP A 510 -9.87 9.20 15.11
N PHE A 511 -8.52 9.31 15.27
CA PHE A 511 -7.66 10.20 14.50
C PHE A 511 -8.04 11.69 14.59
N ALA A 512 -8.61 12.11 15.70
CA ALA A 512 -9.02 13.50 15.88
C ALA A 512 -7.83 14.44 16.15
N CYS A 513 -6.76 13.93 16.78
CA CYS A 513 -5.58 14.70 17.17
C CYS A 513 -4.32 13.85 16.97
N GLY A 514 -3.37 14.35 16.18
CA GLY A 514 -2.09 13.68 15.93
C GLY A 514 -0.91 14.62 16.11
N GLU A 515 0.17 14.11 16.71
CA GLU A 515 1.40 14.87 16.95
C GLU A 515 2.51 14.44 16.00
N VAL A 516 3.16 15.42 15.37
CA VAL A 516 4.32 15.23 14.48
C VAL A 516 5.52 15.90 15.11
N SER A 517 6.52 15.13 15.50
CA SER A 517 7.81 15.65 16.00
C SER A 517 8.66 16.18 14.84
N LEU A 518 9.12 17.43 14.94
CA LEU A 518 9.98 18.01 13.91
C LEU A 518 11.46 17.65 14.17
N PRO A 519 12.23 17.26 13.12
CA PRO A 519 13.65 16.91 13.27
C PRO A 519 14.52 18.04 13.85
N GLU A 520 14.17 19.29 13.57
CA GLU A 520 14.85 20.49 14.09
C GLU A 520 14.40 20.91 15.50
N GLY A 521 13.46 20.20 16.09
CA GLY A 521 12.81 20.51 17.37
C GLY A 521 11.46 21.19 17.22
N GLY A 522 10.62 21.03 18.24
CA GLY A 522 9.22 21.45 18.25
C GLY A 522 8.26 20.39 17.70
N THR A 523 6.98 20.69 17.78
CA THR A 523 5.89 19.76 17.44
C THR A 523 4.85 20.44 16.55
N LEU A 524 4.33 19.70 15.56
CA LEU A 524 3.12 20.06 14.85
C LEU A 524 1.95 19.23 15.39
N LEU A 525 0.92 19.90 15.87
CA LEU A 525 -0.34 19.28 16.26
C LEU A 525 -1.31 19.36 15.08
N CYS A 526 -1.72 18.21 14.58
CA CYS A 526 -2.69 18.07 13.50
C CYS A 526 -4.06 17.74 14.10
N LEU A 527 -5.02 18.64 13.92
CA LEU A 527 -6.39 18.51 14.41
C LEU A 527 -7.32 18.20 13.24
N PHE A 528 -8.29 17.32 13.46
CA PHE A 528 -9.24 16.86 12.43
C PHE A 528 -10.66 16.84 12.97
N ASN A 529 -11.55 17.60 12.36
CA ASN A 529 -12.98 17.45 12.56
C ASN A 529 -13.57 16.51 11.48
N TRP A 530 -13.83 15.28 11.87
CA TRP A 530 -14.41 14.26 10.98
C TRP A 530 -15.91 14.41 10.76
N GLU A 531 -16.55 15.19 11.65
CA GLU A 531 -18.00 15.38 11.69
C GLU A 531 -18.46 16.51 10.77
N GLY A 532 -19.78 16.58 10.51
CA GLY A 532 -20.39 17.64 9.71
C GLY A 532 -20.72 18.92 10.50
N GLN A 533 -20.51 18.94 11.82
CA GLN A 533 -20.81 20.06 12.71
C GLN A 533 -19.53 20.65 13.30
N PRO A 534 -19.52 21.94 13.70
CA PRO A 534 -18.36 22.52 14.37
C PRO A 534 -18.00 21.76 15.65
N GLN A 535 -16.70 21.59 15.89
CA GLN A 535 -16.12 20.91 17.05
C GLN A 535 -15.07 21.79 17.72
N GLU A 536 -15.09 21.88 19.06
CA GLU A 536 -14.05 22.55 19.84
C GLU A 536 -12.96 21.59 20.29
N PHE A 537 -11.71 22.02 20.15
CA PHE A 537 -10.51 21.34 20.62
C PHE A 537 -9.85 22.20 21.70
N LEU A 538 -9.56 21.58 22.84
CA LEU A 538 -8.79 22.19 23.92
C LEU A 538 -7.33 21.82 23.76
N LEU A 539 -6.47 22.82 23.67
CA LEU A 539 -5.03 22.67 23.52
C LEU A 539 -4.34 22.79 24.88
N PRO A 540 -3.25 22.07 25.14
CA PRO A 540 -2.49 22.20 26.39
C PRO A 540 -1.94 23.61 26.62
N GLU A 541 -1.57 24.30 25.52
CA GLU A 541 -1.10 25.69 25.51
C GLU A 541 -1.44 26.35 24.17
N GLY A 542 -1.27 27.67 24.08
CA GLY A 542 -1.37 28.42 22.83
C GLY A 542 -0.20 28.08 21.89
N GLY A 543 -0.45 28.13 20.58
CA GLY A 543 0.55 27.84 19.56
C GLY A 543 0.52 28.87 18.42
N THR A 544 1.06 28.45 17.27
CA THR A 544 1.08 29.24 16.04
C THR A 544 0.46 28.42 14.89
N ASP A 545 -0.48 28.99 14.16
CA ASP A 545 -1.01 28.41 12.94
C ASP A 545 0.14 28.14 11.96
N PHE A 546 0.31 26.91 11.56
CA PHE A 546 1.44 26.48 10.73
C PHE A 546 1.44 27.15 9.35
N TRP A 547 0.26 27.36 8.76
CA TRP A 547 0.15 27.93 7.42
C TRP A 547 0.30 29.45 7.41
N GLN A 548 -0.36 30.13 8.34
CA GLN A 548 -0.49 31.60 8.35
C GLN A 548 0.50 32.29 9.31
N GLY A 549 1.09 31.56 10.25
CA GLY A 549 2.00 32.13 11.25
C GLY A 549 1.32 33.00 12.32
N GLN A 550 -0.01 32.90 12.45
CA GLN A 550 -0.78 33.66 13.44
C GLN A 550 -0.83 32.92 14.77
N ALA A 551 -0.84 33.67 15.89
CA ALA A 551 -1.01 33.10 17.21
C ALA A 551 -2.40 32.44 17.37
N VAL A 552 -2.42 31.27 17.99
CA VAL A 552 -3.62 30.47 18.28
C VAL A 552 -3.73 30.30 19.78
N GLY A 553 -4.93 30.56 20.35
CA GLY A 553 -5.19 30.36 21.77
C GLY A 553 -5.34 28.89 22.17
N THR A 554 -5.70 28.66 23.42
CA THR A 554 -5.90 27.32 24.00
C THR A 554 -7.21 26.63 23.58
N THR A 555 -8.10 27.32 22.89
CA THR A 555 -9.35 26.78 22.36
C THR A 555 -9.39 27.03 20.86
N VAL A 556 -9.62 25.95 20.08
CA VAL A 556 -9.72 25.99 18.61
C VAL A 556 -11.04 25.38 18.18
N THR A 557 -11.84 26.13 17.43
CA THR A 557 -13.06 25.62 16.82
C THR A 557 -12.79 25.31 15.36
N LEU A 558 -13.01 24.05 14.95
CA LEU A 558 -12.97 23.61 13.56
C LEU A 558 -14.38 23.46 13.02
N GLN A 559 -14.61 23.95 11.80
CA GLN A 559 -15.85 23.71 11.07
C GLN A 559 -15.96 22.23 10.67
N GLY A 560 -17.17 21.79 10.27
CA GLY A 560 -17.37 20.42 9.81
C GLY A 560 -16.45 20.08 8.63
N GLY A 561 -15.68 19.01 8.76
CA GLY A 561 -14.71 18.55 7.74
C GLY A 561 -13.46 19.41 7.61
N GLU A 562 -13.15 20.28 8.59
CA GLU A 562 -11.94 21.10 8.64
C GLU A 562 -10.80 20.38 9.35
N GLY A 563 -9.57 20.57 8.85
CA GLY A 563 -8.34 20.20 9.54
C GLY A 563 -7.47 21.42 9.81
N ARG A 564 -6.64 21.36 10.85
CA ARG A 564 -5.73 22.45 11.21
C ARG A 564 -4.40 21.92 11.71
N VAL A 565 -3.33 22.65 11.40
CA VAL A 565 -1.98 22.33 11.88
C VAL A 565 -1.49 23.49 12.74
N ILE A 566 -1.09 23.19 13.97
CA ILE A 566 -0.62 24.14 14.95
C ILE A 566 0.82 23.78 15.33
N ARG A 567 1.72 24.76 15.29
CA ARG A 567 3.12 24.60 15.70
C ARG A 567 3.31 25.02 17.15
N TYR A 568 3.95 24.14 17.91
CA TYR A 568 4.53 24.42 19.22
C TYR A 568 6.05 24.56 19.12
N ALA A 569 6.63 25.30 20.05
CA ALA A 569 8.07 25.58 20.10
C ALA A 569 8.92 24.34 20.41
#